data_21f10facefc251b3fe7d299c30f2e8c2
#
_entry.id   21f10facefc251b3fe7d299c30f2e8c2
#
_cell.length_a   1.000
_cell.length_b   1.000
_cell.length_c   1.000
_cell.angle_alpha   90.00
_cell.angle_beta   90.00
_cell.angle_gamma   90.00
#
_symmetry.space_group_name_H-M   'P 1'
#
loop_
_entity.id
_entity.type
_entity.pdbx_description
1 polymer ?
#
loop_
_entity_poly.entity_id
_entity_poly.type
_entity_poly.pdbx_seq_one_letter_code
_entity_poly.pdbx_strand_id
1 'polypeptide(L)'
;MSKIIEVTKDEFKQEVLERDLPVLVDFYTDGCGPCEAMVPVLDALSERLDGKIQIIKHKVTMEDVLEGQSWIVKEYDVLSFPTLMIFKDGEMLKQNFGALYEEELLKFLDVVL
;
A
#
# COMPACT_ATOMS: atom_id res chain seq x y z
N MET A 1 9.86 16.43 -1.15
CA MET A 1 8.45 16.22 -1.56
C MET A 1 8.16 14.74 -1.61
N SER A 2 6.94 14.36 -1.22
CA SER A 2 6.54 12.97 -1.24
C SER A 2 6.57 12.40 -2.67
N LYS A 3 7.00 11.15 -2.79
CA LYS A 3 6.98 10.40 -4.05
C LYS A 3 5.87 9.35 -4.06
N ILE A 4 4.93 9.44 -3.11
CA ILE A 4 3.80 8.53 -3.04
C ILE A 4 2.81 8.84 -4.15
N ILE A 5 2.26 7.80 -4.75
CA ILE A 5 1.21 7.91 -5.77
C ILE A 5 -0.09 7.37 -5.17
N GLU A 6 -1.17 8.13 -5.33
CA GLU A 6 -2.52 7.66 -4.98
C GLU A 6 -3.12 7.00 -6.22
N VAL A 7 -3.61 5.76 -6.11
CA VAL A 7 -4.19 5.07 -7.26
C VAL A 7 -5.64 4.64 -6.99
N THR A 8 -6.45 4.69 -8.04
CA THR A 8 -7.84 4.24 -8.01
C THR A 8 -7.91 2.75 -8.36
N LYS A 9 -9.12 2.19 -8.25
CA LYS A 9 -9.37 0.80 -8.65
C LYS A 9 -9.00 0.55 -10.13
N ASP A 10 -9.28 1.50 -10.99
CA ASP A 10 -9.02 1.35 -12.42
C ASP A 10 -7.53 1.44 -12.75
N GLU A 11 -6.76 2.10 -11.92
CA GLU A 11 -5.32 2.29 -12.11
C GLU A 11 -4.47 1.20 -11.46
N PHE A 12 -5.07 0.42 -10.57
CA PHE A 12 -4.32 -0.52 -9.71
C PHE A 12 -3.52 -1.53 -10.51
N LYS A 13 -4.13 -2.14 -11.51
CA LYS A 13 -3.45 -3.16 -12.33
C LYS A 13 -2.19 -2.60 -12.96
N GLN A 14 -2.29 -1.47 -13.62
CA GLN A 14 -1.16 -0.85 -14.32
C GLN A 14 -0.10 -0.34 -13.35
N GLU A 15 -0.52 0.36 -12.31
CA GLU A 15 0.42 1.04 -11.42
C GLU A 15 1.05 0.12 -10.38
N VAL A 16 0.39 -0.98 -10.02
CA VAL A 16 0.87 -1.92 -9.02
C VAL A 16 1.36 -3.23 -9.64
N LEU A 17 0.52 -3.88 -10.43
CA LEU A 17 0.79 -5.23 -10.90
C LEU A 17 1.72 -5.27 -12.12
N GLU A 18 1.74 -4.21 -12.92
CA GLU A 18 2.55 -4.13 -14.13
C GLU A 18 3.79 -3.24 -13.99
N ARG A 19 4.10 -2.82 -12.78
CA ARG A 19 5.24 -1.95 -12.51
C ARG A 19 6.52 -2.78 -12.34
N ASP A 20 7.61 -2.30 -12.92
CA ASP A 20 8.91 -2.99 -12.84
C ASP A 20 9.53 -2.93 -11.43
N LEU A 21 9.35 -1.80 -10.73
CA LEU A 21 9.85 -1.67 -9.37
C LEU A 21 8.98 -2.44 -8.39
N PRO A 22 9.55 -2.92 -7.28
CA PRO A 22 8.72 -3.41 -6.17
C PRO A 22 7.79 -2.30 -5.69
N VAL A 23 6.61 -2.66 -5.25
CA VAL A 23 5.58 -1.71 -4.82
C VAL A 23 5.15 -2.02 -3.39
N LEU A 24 5.11 -0.99 -2.56
CA LEU A 24 4.47 -1.06 -1.25
C LEU A 24 3.12 -0.37 -1.38
N VAL A 25 2.04 -1.11 -1.16
CA VAL A 25 0.69 -0.56 -1.17
C VAL A 25 0.19 -0.38 0.25
N ASP A 26 -0.24 0.84 0.57
CA ASP A 26 -0.91 1.17 1.81
C ASP A 26 -2.41 1.25 1.51
N PHE A 27 -3.14 0.22 1.94
CA PHE A 27 -4.60 0.22 1.87
C PHE A 27 -5.13 0.93 3.11
N TYR A 28 -5.77 2.06 2.90
CA TYR A 28 -6.26 2.90 3.99
C TYR A 28 -7.74 3.23 3.78
N THR A 29 -8.34 3.83 4.78
CA THR A 29 -9.72 4.29 4.69
C THR A 29 -9.87 5.62 5.44
N ASP A 30 -10.98 6.31 5.23
CA ASP A 30 -11.25 7.56 5.92
C ASP A 30 -11.49 7.32 7.41
N GLY A 31 -11.09 8.29 8.23
CA GLY A 31 -11.31 8.21 9.67
C GLY A 31 -10.46 7.17 10.38
N CYS A 32 -9.36 6.76 9.80
CA CYS A 32 -8.47 5.76 10.36
C CYS A 32 -7.25 6.43 11.00
N GLY A 33 -7.23 6.48 12.35
CA GLY A 33 -6.12 7.09 13.07
C GLY A 33 -4.76 6.48 12.77
N PRO A 34 -4.61 5.14 12.85
CA PRO A 34 -3.33 4.50 12.51
C PRO A 34 -2.89 4.72 11.08
N CYS A 35 -3.84 4.82 10.13
CA CYS A 35 -3.51 5.14 8.74
C CYS A 35 -2.90 6.53 8.64
N GLU A 36 -3.51 7.51 9.31
CA GLU A 36 -3.02 8.88 9.30
C GLU A 36 -1.67 9.00 9.97
N ALA A 37 -1.43 8.24 11.04
CA ALA A 37 -0.17 8.26 11.77
C ALA A 37 1.00 7.78 10.91
N MET A 38 0.74 6.96 9.89
CA MET A 38 1.78 6.48 8.99
C MET A 38 2.17 7.47 7.89
N VAL A 39 1.35 8.49 7.65
CA VAL A 39 1.60 9.42 6.54
C VAL A 39 3.01 10.02 6.55
N PRO A 40 3.49 10.61 7.66
CA PRO A 40 4.85 11.18 7.66
C PRO A 40 5.95 10.12 7.47
N VAL A 41 5.75 8.92 7.97
CA VAL A 41 6.71 7.82 7.80
C VAL A 41 6.78 7.41 6.33
N LEU A 42 5.62 7.22 5.71
CA LEU A 42 5.56 6.84 4.30
C LEU A 42 6.12 7.93 3.39
N ASP A 43 5.83 9.20 3.69
CA ASP A 43 6.37 10.31 2.92
C ASP A 43 7.89 10.32 2.95
N ALA A 44 8.47 10.20 4.14
CA ALA A 44 9.93 10.19 4.31
C ALA A 44 10.56 9.00 3.57
N LEU A 45 9.97 7.80 3.70
CA LEU A 45 10.49 6.62 3.03
C LEU A 45 10.34 6.71 1.51
N SER A 46 9.27 7.34 1.02
CA SER A 46 9.08 7.48 -0.42
C SER A 46 10.22 8.27 -1.08
N GLU A 47 10.74 9.26 -0.38
CA GLU A 47 11.87 10.03 -0.88
C GLU A 47 13.18 9.27 -0.72
N ARG A 48 13.37 8.65 0.44
CA ARG A 48 14.59 7.91 0.76
C ARG A 48 14.80 6.69 -0.14
N LEU A 49 13.72 6.03 -0.53
CA LEU A 49 13.76 4.82 -1.35
C LEU A 49 13.33 5.07 -2.80
N ASP A 50 13.30 6.33 -3.22
CA ASP A 50 12.96 6.70 -4.59
C ASP A 50 13.88 5.98 -5.58
N GLY A 51 13.29 5.39 -6.60
CA GLY A 51 14.02 4.59 -7.58
C GLY A 51 14.27 3.14 -7.17
N LYS A 52 14.05 2.79 -5.91
CA LYS A 52 14.22 1.42 -5.41
C LYS A 52 12.89 0.72 -5.22
N ILE A 53 11.90 1.43 -4.69
CA ILE A 53 10.52 0.94 -4.58
C ILE A 53 9.59 2.10 -4.90
N GLN A 54 8.36 1.76 -5.26
CA GLN A 54 7.29 2.73 -5.39
C GLN A 54 6.30 2.55 -4.25
N ILE A 55 6.02 3.61 -3.50
CA ILE A 55 5.00 3.57 -2.46
C ILE A 55 3.69 4.09 -3.07
N ILE A 56 2.63 3.32 -2.89
CA ILE A 56 1.31 3.61 -3.44
C ILE A 56 0.29 3.59 -2.32
N LYS A 57 -0.63 4.53 -2.34
CA LYS A 57 -1.78 4.55 -1.43
C LYS A 57 -3.04 4.21 -2.22
N HIS A 58 -3.85 3.34 -1.68
CA HIS A 58 -5.14 2.99 -2.26
C HIS A 58 -6.22 3.06 -1.20
N LYS A 59 -7.19 3.94 -1.42
CA LYS A 59 -8.29 4.14 -0.49
C LYS A 59 -9.37 3.08 -0.70
N VAL A 60 -9.80 2.47 0.40
CA VAL A 60 -10.90 1.51 0.39
C VAL A 60 -12.09 2.14 1.11
N THR A 61 -13.26 2.06 0.48
CA THR A 61 -14.49 2.63 1.05
C THR A 61 -15.34 1.54 1.69
N MET A 62 -16.33 1.97 2.46
CA MET A 62 -17.30 1.05 3.08
C MET A 62 -18.05 0.26 2.00
N GLU A 63 -18.40 0.91 0.90
CA GLU A 63 -19.09 0.27 -0.23
C GLU A 63 -18.21 -0.80 -0.87
N ASP A 64 -16.90 -0.55 -0.94
CA ASP A 64 -15.96 -1.54 -1.49
C ASP A 64 -15.98 -2.82 -0.68
N VAL A 65 -16.09 -2.71 0.65
CA VAL A 65 -16.06 -3.87 1.54
C VAL A 65 -17.43 -4.53 1.64
N LEU A 66 -18.46 -3.73 1.97
CA LEU A 66 -19.79 -4.28 2.29
C LEU A 66 -20.62 -4.63 1.06
N GLU A 67 -20.45 -3.88 -0.02
CA GLU A 67 -21.26 -4.07 -1.24
C GLU A 67 -20.48 -4.74 -2.37
N GLY A 68 -19.26 -5.16 -2.09
CA GLY A 68 -18.45 -5.90 -3.06
C GLY A 68 -18.09 -5.12 -4.31
N GLN A 69 -17.90 -3.81 -4.17
CA GLN A 69 -17.62 -2.94 -5.32
C GLN A 69 -16.15 -2.89 -5.73
N SER A 70 -15.29 -3.57 -5.00
CA SER A 70 -13.85 -3.57 -5.32
C SER A 70 -13.37 -4.99 -5.59
N TRP A 71 -12.87 -5.20 -6.81
CA TRP A 71 -12.21 -6.47 -7.16
C TRP A 71 -10.94 -6.67 -6.33
N ILE A 72 -10.28 -5.55 -5.95
CA ILE A 72 -9.04 -5.57 -5.18
C ILE A 72 -9.28 -6.12 -3.77
N VAL A 73 -10.33 -5.63 -3.12
CA VAL A 73 -10.71 -6.08 -1.77
C VAL A 73 -11.00 -7.57 -1.78
N LYS A 74 -11.68 -8.05 -2.82
CA LYS A 74 -12.02 -9.47 -2.95
C LYS A 74 -10.79 -10.33 -3.21
N GLU A 75 -9.92 -9.88 -4.13
CA GLU A 75 -8.74 -10.63 -4.53
C GLU A 75 -7.73 -10.76 -3.38
N TYR A 76 -7.53 -9.69 -2.61
CA TYR A 76 -6.49 -9.64 -1.59
C TYR A 76 -7.01 -9.62 -0.16
N ASP A 77 -8.29 -9.81 0.05
CA ASP A 77 -8.91 -9.87 1.39
C ASP A 77 -8.57 -8.66 2.26
N VAL A 78 -8.79 -7.46 1.74
CA VAL A 78 -8.49 -6.24 2.49
C VAL A 78 -9.66 -5.91 3.41
N LEU A 79 -9.58 -6.32 4.68
CA LEU A 79 -10.65 -6.19 5.65
C LEU A 79 -10.30 -5.38 6.89
N SER A 80 -9.08 -4.89 6.99
CA SER A 80 -8.63 -4.06 8.12
C SER A 80 -7.73 -2.95 7.63
N PHE A 81 -7.54 -1.90 8.43
CA PHE A 81 -6.82 -0.71 8.00
C PHE A 81 -5.88 -0.19 9.08
N PRO A 82 -4.65 0.19 8.68
CA PRO A 82 -4.12 -0.01 7.35
C PRO A 82 -3.73 -1.47 7.11
N THR A 83 -3.77 -1.88 5.85
CA THR A 83 -3.16 -3.14 5.43
C THR A 83 -2.03 -2.78 4.48
N LEU A 84 -0.85 -3.32 4.74
CA LEU A 84 0.33 -3.06 3.92
C LEU A 84 0.67 -4.32 3.12
N MET A 85 0.89 -4.16 1.83
CA MET A 85 1.25 -5.28 0.97
C MET A 85 2.41 -4.92 0.07
N ILE A 86 3.32 -5.87 -0.11
CA ILE A 86 4.46 -5.72 -1.03
C ILE A 86 4.16 -6.54 -2.27
N PHE A 87 4.25 -5.88 -3.43
CA PHE A 87 4.07 -6.53 -4.74
C PHE A 87 5.37 -6.47 -5.52
N LYS A 88 5.65 -7.52 -6.25
CA LYS A 88 6.78 -7.58 -7.18
C LYS A 88 6.40 -8.48 -8.34
N ASP A 89 6.59 -8.00 -9.56
CA ASP A 89 6.28 -8.75 -10.79
C ASP A 89 4.85 -9.28 -10.83
N GLY A 90 3.91 -8.48 -10.34
CA GLY A 90 2.49 -8.82 -10.34
C GLY A 90 2.03 -9.72 -9.20
N GLU A 91 2.91 -10.09 -8.30
CA GLU A 91 2.58 -11.00 -7.20
C GLU A 91 2.69 -10.31 -5.85
N MET A 92 1.76 -10.64 -4.95
CA MET A 92 1.81 -10.16 -3.57
C MET A 92 2.74 -11.05 -2.78
N LEU A 93 3.86 -10.50 -2.32
CA LEU A 93 4.91 -11.25 -1.63
C LEU A 93 4.72 -11.30 -0.13
N LYS A 94 4.19 -10.24 0.46
CA LYS A 94 4.15 -10.11 1.91
C LYS A 94 3.07 -9.13 2.31
N GLN A 95 2.44 -9.34 3.45
CA GLN A 95 1.43 -8.41 3.95
C GLN A 95 1.56 -8.23 5.46
N ASN A 96 1.08 -7.09 5.95
CA ASN A 96 1.02 -6.78 7.36
C ASN A 96 -0.29 -6.08 7.67
N PHE A 97 -0.97 -6.52 8.71
CA PHE A 97 -2.20 -5.90 9.17
C PHE A 97 -1.84 -4.93 10.29
N GLY A 98 -2.19 -3.66 10.12
CA GLY A 98 -1.88 -2.61 11.08
C GLY A 98 -0.70 -1.75 10.66
N ALA A 99 -0.48 -0.68 11.41
CA ALA A 99 0.56 0.29 11.11
C ALA A 99 1.95 -0.24 11.47
N LEU A 100 2.92 0.12 10.64
CA LEU A 100 4.33 -0.10 10.94
C LEU A 100 5.04 1.26 10.86
N TYR A 101 6.04 1.45 11.70
CA TYR A 101 6.81 2.68 11.70
C TYR A 101 8.20 2.43 11.14
N GLU A 102 9.00 3.47 11.01
CA GLU A 102 10.20 3.45 10.17
C GLU A 102 11.04 2.17 10.28
N GLU A 103 11.47 1.80 11.47
CA GLU A 103 12.36 0.65 11.64
C GLU A 103 11.70 -0.67 11.24
N GLU A 104 10.48 -0.88 11.71
CA GLU A 104 9.72 -2.10 11.39
C GLU A 104 9.34 -2.15 9.93
N LEU A 105 9.03 -0.99 9.34
CA LEU A 105 8.66 -0.91 7.94
C LEU A 105 9.86 -1.23 7.04
N LEU A 106 11.05 -0.78 7.41
CA LEU A 106 12.27 -1.13 6.68
C LEU A 106 12.55 -2.62 6.75
N LYS A 107 12.32 -3.25 7.89
CA LYS A 107 12.45 -4.70 8.02
C LYS A 107 11.43 -5.43 7.16
N PHE A 108 10.20 -4.92 7.13
CA PHE A 108 9.14 -5.48 6.30
C PHE A 108 9.52 -5.42 4.82
N LEU A 109 10.13 -4.32 4.40
CA LEU A 109 10.55 -4.10 3.02
C LEU A 109 11.85 -4.83 2.64
N ASP A 110 12.52 -5.45 3.59
CA ASP A 110 13.81 -6.10 3.37
C ASP A 110 13.74 -7.17 2.26
N VAL A 111 12.59 -7.80 2.09
CA VAL A 111 12.37 -8.83 1.08
C VAL A 111 12.59 -8.32 -0.35
N VAL A 112 12.48 -7.01 -0.59
CA VAL A 112 12.64 -6.41 -1.91
C VAL A 112 13.73 -5.34 -1.98
N LEU A 113 14.50 -5.14 -0.90
CA LEU A 113 15.58 -4.14 -0.89
C LEU A 113 16.99 -4.76 -1.01
#